data_274c0178c33d89eb502ae460c24eab00
#
_entry.id   274c0178c33d89eb502ae460c24eab00
#
_cell.length_a   1.000
_cell.length_b   1.000
_cell.length_c   1.000
_cell.angle_alpha   90.00
_cell.angle_beta   90.00
_cell.angle_gamma   90.00
#
_symmetry.space_group_name_H-M   'P 1'
#
loop_
_entity.id
_entity.type
_entity.pdbx_description
1 polymer ?
#
loop_
_entity_poly.entity_id
_entity_poly.type
_entity_poly.pdbx_seq_one_letter_code
_entity_poly.pdbx_strand_id
1 'polypeptide(L)'
;LLGEKNVNRVVFHEITKNAILESFNSPKKIDMDLVDGYKARRVMDRIVGFETSAPLSSAIRVGGRATGRVQGPSLLIVNNREDEIQAHQALEFWNIKVDLVNNKDELINVQLKGNKSNKNHFLYDPKKDKVIPIPDEESANILEDKLSKSEFNISSIKKNKFKSKPRAPFTTSTLQQSASSELRMAPRITMSIAQELFRGIETGSTVLNLITYMRTDSTF
;
A
#
# COMPACT_ATOMS: atom_id res chain seq x y z
N LEU A 1 -32.61 -25.38 10.06
CA LEU A 1 -33.98 -24.94 9.77
C LEU A 1 -34.52 -25.38 8.40
N LEU A 2 -33.64 -25.77 7.44
CA LEU A 2 -34.09 -26.18 6.08
C LEU A 2 -34.15 -27.71 5.88
N GLY A 3 -33.86 -28.51 6.90
CA GLY A 3 -33.89 -29.98 6.82
C GLY A 3 -32.96 -30.53 5.70
N GLU A 4 -33.19 -31.74 5.26
CA GLU A 4 -32.48 -32.40 4.16
C GLU A 4 -32.86 -31.91 2.74
N LYS A 5 -33.26 -30.66 2.60
CA LYS A 5 -33.59 -30.09 1.28
C LYS A 5 -32.32 -29.87 0.46
N ASN A 6 -32.38 -30.18 -0.83
CA ASN A 6 -31.34 -29.85 -1.79
C ASN A 6 -31.19 -28.33 -1.88
N VAL A 7 -30.21 -27.79 -1.16
CA VAL A 7 -29.90 -26.35 -1.16
C VAL A 7 -28.68 -26.13 -2.03
N ASN A 8 -28.80 -25.25 -3.01
CA ASN A 8 -27.72 -24.84 -3.87
C ASN A 8 -27.32 -23.38 -3.59
N ARG A 9 -26.06 -23.06 -3.82
CA ARG A 9 -25.50 -21.74 -3.69
C ARG A 9 -25.32 -21.11 -5.06
N VAL A 10 -25.81 -19.91 -5.26
CA VAL A 10 -25.49 -19.07 -6.43
C VAL A 10 -24.58 -17.92 -5.98
N VAL A 11 -23.64 -17.54 -6.84
CA VAL A 11 -22.66 -16.47 -6.55
C VAL A 11 -22.66 -15.51 -7.72
N PHE A 12 -22.85 -14.25 -7.44
CA PHE A 12 -22.75 -13.15 -8.40
C PHE A 12 -21.94 -12.00 -7.80
N HIS A 13 -21.27 -11.25 -8.65
CA HIS A 13 -20.33 -10.18 -8.24
C HIS A 13 -20.87 -8.78 -8.49
N GLU A 14 -22.02 -8.69 -9.19
CA GLU A 14 -22.74 -7.44 -9.48
C GLU A 14 -24.26 -7.68 -9.40
N ILE A 15 -25.00 -6.62 -9.12
CA ILE A 15 -26.47 -6.68 -8.99
C ILE A 15 -27.09 -6.24 -10.32
N THR A 16 -26.81 -6.96 -11.40
CA THR A 16 -27.46 -6.76 -12.69
C THR A 16 -28.38 -7.94 -12.99
N LYS A 17 -29.46 -7.68 -13.78
CA LYS A 17 -30.40 -8.73 -14.17
C LYS A 17 -29.70 -9.91 -14.86
N ASN A 18 -28.75 -9.62 -15.74
CA ASN A 18 -28.03 -10.64 -16.50
C ASN A 18 -27.12 -11.48 -15.61
N ALA A 19 -26.29 -10.84 -14.75
CA ALA A 19 -25.40 -11.56 -13.84
C ALA A 19 -26.15 -12.45 -12.85
N ILE A 20 -27.31 -11.99 -12.36
CA ILE A 20 -28.18 -12.79 -11.48
C ILE A 20 -28.72 -13.97 -12.23
N LEU A 21 -29.32 -13.79 -13.43
CA LEU A 21 -29.88 -14.89 -14.20
C LEU A 21 -28.84 -15.93 -14.62
N GLU A 22 -27.63 -15.47 -15.04
CA GLU A 22 -26.52 -16.38 -15.37
C GLU A 22 -26.07 -17.18 -14.16
N SER A 23 -26.04 -16.59 -12.96
CA SER A 23 -25.64 -17.29 -11.74
C SER A 23 -26.57 -18.46 -11.39
N PHE A 24 -27.82 -18.37 -11.72
CA PHE A 24 -28.79 -19.48 -11.56
C PHE A 24 -28.55 -20.64 -12.53
N ASN A 25 -27.91 -20.39 -13.67
CA ASN A 25 -27.53 -21.45 -14.62
C ASN A 25 -26.30 -22.28 -14.15
N SER A 26 -25.57 -21.79 -13.15
CA SER A 26 -24.39 -22.44 -12.64
C SER A 26 -24.40 -22.55 -11.10
N PRO A 27 -25.43 -23.22 -10.53
CA PRO A 27 -25.52 -23.36 -9.09
C PRO A 27 -24.41 -24.28 -8.55
N LYS A 28 -23.85 -23.94 -7.40
CA LYS A 28 -22.79 -24.71 -6.72
C LYS A 28 -23.34 -25.34 -5.45
N LYS A 29 -22.71 -26.43 -5.00
CA LYS A 29 -22.97 -26.97 -3.66
C LYS A 29 -22.47 -25.99 -2.60
N ILE A 30 -23.01 -26.09 -1.39
CA ILE A 30 -22.52 -25.33 -0.25
C ILE A 30 -21.11 -25.83 0.05
N ASP A 31 -20.18 -24.86 0.10
CA ASP A 31 -18.78 -25.11 0.49
C ASP A 31 -18.71 -25.20 2.02
N MET A 32 -18.56 -26.41 2.55
CA MET A 32 -18.54 -26.65 3.98
C MET A 32 -17.26 -26.11 4.63
N ASP A 33 -16.14 -26.04 3.91
CA ASP A 33 -14.88 -25.48 4.43
C ASP A 33 -15.04 -23.97 4.70
N LEU A 34 -15.76 -23.25 3.82
CA LEU A 34 -16.11 -21.85 4.06
C LEU A 34 -17.06 -21.69 5.25
N VAL A 35 -18.04 -22.59 5.41
CA VAL A 35 -18.97 -22.58 6.55
C VAL A 35 -18.20 -22.83 7.86
N ASP A 36 -17.32 -23.79 7.90
CA ASP A 36 -16.56 -24.14 9.09
C ASP A 36 -15.49 -23.08 9.40
N GLY A 37 -14.87 -22.50 8.39
CA GLY A 37 -14.02 -21.32 8.55
C GLY A 37 -14.76 -20.12 9.16
N TYR A 38 -16.02 -19.88 8.75
CA TYR A 38 -16.86 -18.83 9.36
C TYR A 38 -17.19 -19.14 10.82
N LYS A 39 -17.58 -20.39 11.13
CA LYS A 39 -17.87 -20.82 12.51
C LYS A 39 -16.64 -20.70 13.40
N ALA A 40 -15.50 -21.20 12.93
CA ALA A 40 -14.23 -21.12 13.65
C ALA A 40 -13.86 -19.67 13.97
N ARG A 41 -13.97 -18.76 12.99
CA ARG A 41 -13.75 -17.34 13.19
C ARG A 41 -14.66 -16.76 14.27
N ARG A 42 -15.95 -17.07 14.21
CA ARG A 42 -16.92 -16.57 15.20
C ARG A 42 -16.64 -17.06 16.60
N VAL A 43 -16.27 -18.33 16.76
CA VAL A 43 -15.90 -18.93 18.05
C VAL A 43 -14.62 -18.29 18.58
N MET A 44 -13.58 -18.16 17.76
CA MET A 44 -12.33 -17.51 18.14
C MET A 44 -12.55 -16.05 18.56
N ASP A 45 -13.31 -15.27 17.78
CA ASP A 45 -13.57 -13.87 18.11
C ASP A 45 -14.30 -13.74 19.46
N ARG A 46 -15.18 -14.69 19.79
CA ARG A 46 -15.85 -14.72 21.10
C ARG A 46 -14.88 -15.08 22.21
N ILE A 47 -14.13 -16.16 22.09
CA ILE A 47 -13.18 -16.62 23.11
C ILE A 47 -12.13 -15.53 23.37
N VAL A 48 -11.40 -15.13 22.32
CA VAL A 48 -10.35 -14.11 22.44
C VAL A 48 -10.93 -12.80 22.98
N GLY A 49 -12.07 -12.34 22.43
CA GLY A 49 -12.69 -11.08 22.86
C GLY A 49 -13.09 -11.07 24.34
N PHE A 50 -13.67 -12.14 24.86
CA PHE A 50 -14.10 -12.21 26.27
C PHE A 50 -12.95 -12.51 27.23
N GLU A 51 -12.12 -13.50 26.91
CA GLU A 51 -11.01 -13.95 27.77
C GLU A 51 -9.96 -12.85 27.98
N THR A 52 -9.71 -12.04 26.94
CA THR A 52 -8.69 -10.99 27.01
C THR A 52 -9.23 -9.62 27.38
N SER A 53 -10.49 -9.31 27.09
CA SER A 53 -11.07 -8.00 27.44
C SER A 53 -11.31 -7.80 28.92
N ALA A 54 -11.66 -8.84 29.65
CA ALA A 54 -11.91 -8.76 31.10
C ALA A 54 -10.63 -8.40 31.92
N PRO A 55 -9.49 -9.11 31.75
CA PRO A 55 -8.22 -8.73 32.35
C PRO A 55 -7.75 -7.33 31.93
N LEU A 56 -7.91 -6.99 30.65
CA LEU A 56 -7.53 -5.68 30.13
C LEU A 56 -8.33 -4.56 30.79
N SER A 57 -9.65 -4.74 30.93
CA SER A 57 -10.53 -3.76 31.57
C SER A 57 -10.20 -3.54 33.05
N SER A 58 -9.67 -4.57 33.73
CA SER A 58 -9.23 -4.43 35.13
C SER A 58 -7.85 -3.79 35.25
N ALA A 59 -6.96 -4.00 34.28
CA ALA A 59 -5.60 -3.47 34.27
C ALA A 59 -5.54 -2.00 33.84
N ILE A 60 -6.39 -1.59 32.91
CA ILE A 60 -6.38 -0.24 32.33
C ILE A 60 -7.53 0.60 32.94
N ARG A 61 -7.15 1.65 33.66
CA ARG A 61 -8.13 2.56 34.30
C ARG A 61 -8.75 3.57 33.35
N VAL A 62 -8.08 3.88 32.22
CA VAL A 62 -8.48 4.92 31.25
C VAL A 62 -8.37 4.38 29.85
N GLY A 63 -9.45 4.49 29.04
CA GLY A 63 -9.43 4.15 27.61
C GLY A 63 -9.76 2.69 27.29
N GLY A 64 -9.49 2.28 26.07
CA GLY A 64 -9.85 1.03 25.40
C GLY A 64 -9.99 -0.22 26.27
N ARG A 65 -11.25 -0.61 26.50
CA ARG A 65 -11.60 -1.74 27.37
C ARG A 65 -11.88 -3.03 26.62
N ALA A 66 -11.65 -3.04 25.35
CA ALA A 66 -11.90 -4.19 24.50
C ALA A 66 -10.67 -4.53 23.68
N THR A 67 -10.43 -5.80 23.52
CA THR A 67 -9.41 -6.34 22.62
C THR A 67 -10.02 -7.41 21.71
N GLY A 68 -9.34 -7.71 20.63
CA GLY A 68 -9.80 -8.72 19.68
C GLY A 68 -8.73 -9.05 18.66
N ARG A 69 -9.03 -10.05 17.88
CA ARG A 69 -8.15 -10.64 16.87
C ARG A 69 -7.55 -9.65 15.87
N VAL A 70 -8.25 -8.56 15.58
CA VAL A 70 -7.77 -7.52 14.65
C VAL A 70 -7.11 -6.36 15.39
N GLN A 71 -7.68 -5.97 16.54
CA GLN A 71 -7.24 -4.79 17.29
C GLN A 71 -5.82 -4.95 17.85
N GLY A 72 -5.52 -6.09 18.48
CA GLY A 72 -4.19 -6.37 19.04
C GLY A 72 -3.08 -6.35 17.98
N PRO A 73 -3.17 -7.15 16.92
CA PRO A 73 -2.18 -7.12 15.85
C PRO A 73 -2.05 -5.76 15.15
N SER A 74 -3.15 -5.02 14.95
CA SER A 74 -3.10 -3.69 14.35
C SER A 74 -2.34 -2.71 15.25
N LEU A 75 -2.59 -2.74 16.56
CA LEU A 75 -1.87 -1.92 17.52
C LEU A 75 -0.38 -2.28 17.56
N LEU A 76 -0.05 -3.57 17.51
CA LEU A 76 1.35 -4.03 17.49
C LEU A 76 2.10 -3.49 16.26
N ILE A 77 1.48 -3.52 15.07
CA ILE A 77 2.08 -2.97 13.85
C ILE A 77 2.37 -1.48 14.01
N VAL A 78 1.42 -0.72 14.56
CA VAL A 78 1.59 0.72 14.78
C VAL A 78 2.69 0.98 15.81
N ASN A 79 2.70 0.23 16.93
CA ASN A 79 3.70 0.36 17.97
C ASN A 79 5.12 0.04 17.45
N ASN A 80 5.28 -1.06 16.74
CA ASN A 80 6.58 -1.42 16.15
C ASN A 80 7.08 -0.31 15.21
N ARG A 81 6.17 0.29 14.45
CA ARG A 81 6.55 1.42 13.57
C ARG A 81 6.95 2.66 14.36
N GLU A 82 6.28 2.93 15.46
CA GLU A 82 6.63 4.03 16.36
C GLU A 82 8.01 3.81 17.01
N ASP A 83 8.29 2.57 17.44
CA ASP A 83 9.60 2.20 17.98
C ASP A 83 10.73 2.43 16.94
N GLU A 84 10.48 2.09 15.66
CA GLU A 84 11.41 2.38 14.56
C GLU A 84 11.61 3.89 14.38
N ILE A 85 10.54 4.69 14.48
CA ILE A 85 10.61 6.15 14.37
C ILE A 85 11.40 6.75 15.50
N GLN A 86 11.17 6.30 16.75
CA GLN A 86 11.89 6.78 17.93
C GLN A 86 13.37 6.35 17.94
N ALA A 87 13.66 5.16 17.42
CA ALA A 87 15.03 4.68 17.27
C ALA A 87 15.79 5.34 16.10
N HIS A 88 15.09 6.06 15.23
CA HIS A 88 15.70 6.70 14.07
C HIS A 88 16.63 7.85 14.48
N GLN A 89 17.86 7.74 14.06
CA GLN A 89 18.84 8.82 14.19
C GLN A 89 18.90 9.59 12.87
N ALA A 90 18.58 10.87 12.95
CA ALA A 90 18.74 11.76 11.80
C ALA A 90 20.24 11.92 11.48
N LEU A 91 20.64 11.50 10.30
CA LEU A 91 22.00 11.67 9.81
C LEU A 91 22.00 12.79 8.78
N GLU A 92 22.93 13.72 8.97
CA GLU A 92 23.20 14.74 7.97
C GLU A 92 23.81 14.10 6.72
N PHE A 93 23.38 14.57 5.57
CA PHE A 93 24.00 14.21 4.30
C PHE A 93 23.87 15.35 3.29
N TRP A 94 24.85 15.42 2.42
CA TRP A 94 24.95 16.45 1.40
C TRP A 94 24.82 15.87 0.00
N ASN A 95 24.21 16.64 -0.89
CA ASN A 95 24.09 16.31 -2.31
C ASN A 95 24.70 17.45 -3.14
N ILE A 96 25.57 17.10 -4.07
CA ILE A 96 26.15 18.06 -5.00
C ILE A 96 25.47 17.92 -6.35
N LYS A 97 24.92 19.02 -6.84
CA LYS A 97 24.40 19.17 -8.19
C LYS A 97 25.31 20.13 -8.93
N VAL A 98 25.57 19.83 -10.18
CA VAL A 98 26.46 20.63 -11.04
C VAL A 98 25.69 20.99 -12.31
N ASP A 99 25.71 22.24 -12.67
CA ASP A 99 25.18 22.74 -13.92
C ASP A 99 26.33 22.83 -14.93
N LEU A 100 26.25 22.00 -15.96
CA LEU A 100 27.23 21.93 -17.03
C LEU A 100 26.64 22.61 -18.27
N VAL A 101 27.49 23.28 -19.04
CA VAL A 101 27.15 23.86 -20.33
C VAL A 101 27.91 23.10 -21.42
N ASN A 102 27.22 22.61 -22.42
CA ASN A 102 27.86 21.95 -23.56
C ASN A 102 28.34 22.98 -24.61
N ASN A 103 29.00 22.51 -25.63
CA ASN A 103 29.52 23.34 -26.74
C ASN A 103 28.43 24.04 -27.56
N LYS A 104 27.14 23.79 -27.30
CA LYS A 104 25.97 24.41 -27.94
C LYS A 104 25.21 25.32 -26.99
N ASP A 105 25.82 25.70 -25.86
CA ASP A 105 25.18 26.50 -24.80
C ASP A 105 23.94 25.84 -24.16
N GLU A 106 23.80 24.51 -24.26
CA GLU A 106 22.72 23.80 -23.61
C GLU A 106 23.13 23.45 -22.16
N LEU A 107 22.23 23.76 -21.21
CA LEU A 107 22.42 23.51 -19.80
C LEU A 107 22.09 22.03 -19.47
N ILE A 108 23.00 21.34 -18.82
CA ILE A 108 22.85 19.94 -18.38
C ILE A 108 23.01 19.89 -16.87
N ASN A 109 21.92 19.64 -16.15
CA ASN A 109 21.98 19.42 -14.70
C ASN A 109 22.39 17.99 -14.40
N VAL A 110 23.45 17.82 -13.64
CA VAL A 110 23.96 16.52 -13.21
C VAL A 110 24.07 16.45 -11.69
N GLN A 111 23.98 15.27 -11.14
CA GLN A 111 24.14 15.02 -9.72
C GLN A 111 25.31 14.09 -9.47
N LEU A 112 26.17 14.45 -8.54
CA LEU A 112 27.23 13.57 -8.07
C LEU A 112 26.65 12.31 -7.43
N LYS A 113 27.05 11.15 -7.92
CA LYS A 113 26.65 9.85 -7.37
C LYS A 113 27.89 8.99 -7.13
N GLY A 114 27.89 8.28 -6.00
CA GLY A 114 28.87 7.24 -5.77
C GLY A 114 28.74 6.10 -6.79
N ASN A 115 29.85 5.46 -7.12
CA ASN A 115 29.88 4.34 -8.03
C ASN A 115 30.17 3.03 -7.28
N LYS A 116 29.18 2.16 -7.18
CA LYS A 116 29.33 0.85 -6.55
C LYS A 116 30.29 -0.09 -7.30
N SER A 117 30.41 0.09 -8.62
CA SER A 117 31.33 -0.71 -9.43
C SER A 117 32.80 -0.29 -9.27
N ASN A 118 33.05 0.90 -8.78
CA ASN A 118 34.40 1.39 -8.46
C ASN A 118 34.62 1.37 -6.94
N LYS A 119 35.19 0.27 -6.46
CA LYS A 119 35.49 0.07 -5.03
C LYS A 119 36.48 1.06 -4.44
N ASN A 120 37.22 1.79 -5.27
CA ASN A 120 38.12 2.86 -4.87
C ASN A 120 37.44 4.23 -4.91
N HIS A 121 36.14 4.30 -5.20
CA HIS A 121 35.44 5.57 -5.20
C HIS A 121 35.28 6.09 -3.76
N PHE A 122 35.54 7.36 -3.54
CA PHE A 122 35.52 7.97 -2.19
C PHE A 122 34.11 7.91 -1.52
N LEU A 123 33.03 7.80 -2.29
CA LEU A 123 31.68 7.58 -1.78
C LEU A 123 31.30 6.09 -1.72
N TYR A 124 32.24 5.18 -1.59
CA TYR A 124 31.99 3.76 -1.46
C TYR A 124 32.56 3.22 -0.15
N ASP A 125 31.74 2.57 0.65
CA ASP A 125 32.17 1.86 1.87
C ASP A 125 32.39 0.38 1.54
N PRO A 126 33.63 -0.10 1.49
CA PRO A 126 33.95 -1.49 1.18
C PRO A 126 33.48 -2.48 2.25
N LYS A 127 33.33 -2.02 3.51
CA LYS A 127 32.86 -2.87 4.62
C LYS A 127 31.36 -3.14 4.53
N LYS A 128 30.60 -2.18 4.03
CA LYS A 128 29.13 -2.27 3.90
C LYS A 128 28.68 -2.60 2.47
N ASP A 129 29.62 -2.70 1.51
CA ASP A 129 29.35 -2.87 0.07
C ASP A 129 28.27 -1.91 -0.44
N LYS A 130 28.34 -0.65 -0.06
CA LYS A 130 27.37 0.36 -0.47
C LYS A 130 27.99 1.73 -0.70
N VAL A 131 27.29 2.52 -1.52
CA VAL A 131 27.59 3.94 -1.66
C VAL A 131 27.18 4.68 -0.39
N ILE A 132 28.07 5.50 0.13
CA ILE A 132 27.81 6.37 1.28
C ILE A 132 27.46 7.79 0.82
N PRO A 133 26.60 8.51 1.52
CA PRO A 133 26.37 9.92 1.27
C PRO A 133 27.60 10.74 1.70
N ILE A 134 27.68 11.98 1.26
CA ILE A 134 28.64 12.96 1.75
C ILE A 134 28.21 13.33 3.17
N PRO A 135 29.05 13.10 4.20
CA PRO A 135 28.59 13.13 5.59
C PRO A 135 28.44 14.55 6.18
N ASP A 136 29.21 15.51 5.69
CA ASP A 136 29.33 16.85 6.28
C ASP A 136 29.60 17.91 5.22
N GLU A 137 29.46 19.18 5.64
CA GLU A 137 29.66 20.35 4.81
C GLU A 137 31.11 20.49 4.34
N GLU A 138 32.07 20.17 5.20
CA GLU A 138 33.52 20.27 4.86
C GLU A 138 33.86 19.32 3.70
N SER A 139 33.40 18.10 3.77
CA SER A 139 33.52 17.11 2.69
C SER A 139 32.83 17.56 1.40
N ALA A 140 31.69 18.21 1.52
CA ALA A 140 30.98 18.75 0.37
C ALA A 140 31.75 19.88 -0.30
N ASN A 141 32.29 20.83 0.47
CA ASN A 141 33.08 21.95 -0.03
C ASN A 141 34.40 21.49 -0.70
N ILE A 142 35.08 20.49 -0.13
CA ILE A 142 36.26 19.89 -0.76
C ILE A 142 35.93 19.27 -2.12
N LEU A 143 34.76 18.65 -2.22
CA LEU A 143 34.31 18.05 -3.47
C LEU A 143 33.87 19.08 -4.48
N GLU A 144 33.22 20.16 -4.06
CA GLU A 144 32.86 21.30 -4.91
C GLU A 144 34.08 21.92 -5.54
N ASP A 145 35.12 22.20 -4.74
CA ASP A 145 36.42 22.74 -5.21
C ASP A 145 37.09 21.81 -6.24
N LYS A 146 37.01 20.51 -6.04
CA LYS A 146 37.54 19.53 -7.02
C LYS A 146 36.74 19.50 -8.30
N LEU A 147 35.41 19.50 -8.18
CA LEU A 147 34.51 19.43 -9.34
C LEU A 147 34.60 20.69 -10.20
N SER A 148 34.72 21.88 -9.57
CA SER A 148 34.82 23.15 -10.31
C SER A 148 36.09 23.24 -11.18
N LYS A 149 37.13 22.48 -10.85
CA LYS A 149 38.40 22.41 -11.59
C LYS A 149 38.51 21.21 -12.51
N SER A 150 37.45 20.40 -12.60
CA SER A 150 37.44 19.14 -13.37
C SER A 150 36.80 19.31 -14.72
N GLU A 151 37.30 18.56 -15.71
CA GLU A 151 36.62 18.40 -17.00
C GLU A 151 35.61 17.27 -16.93
N PHE A 152 34.46 17.48 -17.57
CA PHE A 152 33.37 16.51 -17.58
C PHE A 152 33.21 15.89 -18.96
N ASN A 153 33.18 14.56 -19.00
CA ASN A 153 33.01 13.81 -20.22
C ASN A 153 31.87 12.76 -20.07
N ILE A 154 31.07 12.58 -21.11
CA ILE A 154 30.03 11.55 -21.11
C ILE A 154 30.69 10.18 -21.34
N SER A 155 30.76 9.37 -20.31
CA SER A 155 31.37 8.03 -20.37
C SER A 155 30.44 6.97 -20.97
N SER A 156 29.13 7.07 -20.73
CA SER A 156 28.15 6.13 -21.30
C SER A 156 26.74 6.72 -21.34
N ILE A 157 25.98 6.31 -22.33
CA ILE A 157 24.55 6.64 -22.46
C ILE A 157 23.77 5.33 -22.49
N LYS A 158 22.87 5.12 -21.50
CA LYS A 158 21.96 3.97 -21.48
C LYS A 158 20.55 4.42 -21.81
N LYS A 159 20.02 3.92 -22.93
CA LYS A 159 18.63 4.17 -23.33
C LYS A 159 17.77 2.98 -22.96
N ASN A 160 16.85 3.15 -22.06
CA ASN A 160 15.90 2.12 -21.64
C ASN A 160 14.49 2.48 -22.14
N LYS A 161 13.81 1.51 -22.74
CA LYS A 161 12.40 1.66 -23.10
C LYS A 161 11.54 1.09 -22.00
N PHE A 162 10.69 1.91 -21.42
CA PHE A 162 9.71 1.47 -20.44
C PHE A 162 8.32 1.45 -21.06
N LYS A 163 7.60 0.36 -20.85
CA LYS A 163 6.17 0.30 -21.18
C LYS A 163 5.38 0.68 -19.94
N SER A 164 4.67 1.80 -20.00
CA SER A 164 3.68 2.13 -18.98
C SER A 164 2.45 1.26 -19.19
N LYS A 165 1.99 0.61 -18.13
CA LYS A 165 0.74 -0.16 -18.13
C LYS A 165 -0.29 0.60 -17.32
N PRO A 166 -1.59 0.49 -17.65
CA PRO A 166 -2.65 0.98 -16.79
C PRO A 166 -2.53 0.39 -15.38
N ARG A 167 -2.99 1.12 -14.38
CA ARG A 167 -3.08 0.58 -13.02
C ARG A 167 -4.12 -0.55 -13.00
N ALA A 168 -3.91 -1.52 -12.11
CA ALA A 168 -4.91 -2.55 -11.85
C ALA A 168 -6.21 -1.92 -11.30
N PRO A 169 -7.36 -2.59 -11.47
CA PRO A 169 -8.60 -2.19 -10.80
C PRO A 169 -8.40 -2.06 -9.28
N PHE A 170 -9.26 -1.28 -8.64
CA PHE A 170 -9.17 -1.07 -7.21
C PHE A 170 -9.52 -2.33 -6.41
N THR A 171 -8.70 -2.63 -5.40
CA THR A 171 -9.11 -3.44 -4.25
C THR A 171 -9.73 -2.53 -3.19
N THR A 172 -10.32 -3.10 -2.14
CA THR A 172 -10.87 -2.32 -1.02
C THR A 172 -9.85 -1.34 -0.45
N SER A 173 -8.63 -1.80 -0.20
CA SER A 173 -7.56 -0.99 0.39
C SER A 173 -7.08 0.12 -0.55
N THR A 174 -6.85 -0.19 -1.82
CA THR A 174 -6.37 0.81 -2.78
C THR A 174 -7.45 1.85 -3.12
N LEU A 175 -8.74 1.47 -3.12
CA LEU A 175 -9.84 2.42 -3.26
C LEU A 175 -9.85 3.43 -2.10
N GLN A 176 -9.74 2.95 -0.86
CA GLN A 176 -9.72 3.83 0.32
C GLN A 176 -8.49 4.75 0.33
N GLN A 177 -7.32 4.24 -0.07
CA GLN A 177 -6.09 5.04 -0.16
C GLN A 177 -6.21 6.15 -1.21
N SER A 178 -6.66 5.82 -2.43
CA SER A 178 -6.87 6.82 -3.50
C SER A 178 -7.93 7.85 -3.11
N ALA A 179 -9.06 7.43 -2.57
CA ALA A 179 -10.11 8.35 -2.12
C ALA A 179 -9.62 9.27 -1.00
N SER A 180 -8.80 8.77 -0.09
CA SER A 180 -8.21 9.57 0.98
C SER A 180 -7.17 10.57 0.44
N SER A 181 -6.29 10.15 -0.46
CA SER A 181 -5.22 11.01 -0.98
C SER A 181 -5.72 12.05 -1.99
N GLU A 182 -6.61 11.66 -2.91
CA GLU A 182 -7.06 12.49 -4.02
C GLU A 182 -8.30 13.32 -3.67
N LEU A 183 -9.25 12.73 -2.93
CA LEU A 183 -10.54 13.36 -2.60
C LEU A 183 -10.66 13.78 -1.13
N ARG A 184 -9.65 13.52 -0.30
CA ARG A 184 -9.67 13.78 1.15
C ARG A 184 -10.83 13.11 1.87
N MET A 185 -11.32 12.00 1.36
CA MET A 185 -12.45 11.28 1.92
C MET A 185 -12.01 10.30 3.01
N ALA A 186 -12.75 10.27 4.11
CA ALA A 186 -12.54 9.27 5.16
C ALA A 186 -12.94 7.87 4.63
N PRO A 187 -12.27 6.78 5.05
CA PRO A 187 -12.58 5.42 4.59
C PRO A 187 -14.04 5.01 4.77
N ARG A 188 -14.68 5.45 5.85
CA ARG A 188 -16.11 5.18 6.11
C ARG A 188 -17.00 5.80 5.04
N ILE A 189 -16.74 7.03 4.64
CA ILE A 189 -17.50 7.75 3.60
C ILE A 189 -17.27 7.07 2.25
N THR A 190 -16.01 6.77 1.92
CA THR A 190 -15.65 6.05 0.69
C THR A 190 -16.42 4.74 0.57
N MET A 191 -16.48 3.94 1.64
CA MET A 191 -17.19 2.66 1.61
C MET A 191 -18.70 2.82 1.56
N SER A 192 -19.27 3.88 2.13
CA SER A 192 -20.71 4.19 2.01
C SER A 192 -21.09 4.50 0.57
N ILE A 193 -20.33 5.39 -0.08
CA ILE A 193 -20.57 5.75 -1.49
C ILE A 193 -20.34 4.54 -2.40
N ALA A 194 -19.29 3.76 -2.18
CA ALA A 194 -19.05 2.55 -2.95
C ALA A 194 -20.21 1.54 -2.81
N GLN A 195 -20.82 1.45 -1.62
CA GLN A 195 -22.00 0.60 -1.40
C GLN A 195 -23.23 1.11 -2.18
N GLU A 196 -23.43 2.42 -2.27
CA GLU A 196 -24.51 3.02 -3.07
C GLU A 196 -24.30 2.77 -4.56
N LEU A 197 -23.07 2.98 -5.06
CA LEU A 197 -22.71 2.69 -6.45
C LEU A 197 -22.90 1.21 -6.82
N PHE A 198 -22.62 0.31 -5.89
CA PHE A 198 -22.86 -1.13 -6.07
C PHE A 198 -24.36 -1.50 -6.06
N ARG A 199 -25.15 -0.88 -5.17
CA ARG A 199 -26.61 -1.11 -5.13
C ARG A 199 -27.33 -0.59 -6.36
N GLY A 200 -26.77 0.42 -6.98
CA GLY A 200 -27.31 1.10 -8.15
C GLY A 200 -27.87 2.49 -7.83
N ILE A 201 -27.70 3.37 -8.78
CA ILE A 201 -28.19 4.74 -8.75
C ILE A 201 -29.40 4.84 -9.68
N GLU A 202 -30.48 5.41 -9.18
CA GLU A 202 -31.66 5.71 -9.98
C GLU A 202 -31.36 6.87 -10.95
N THR A 203 -31.47 6.60 -12.25
CA THR A 203 -31.33 7.58 -13.31
C THR A 203 -32.61 7.63 -14.12
N GLY A 204 -33.56 8.45 -13.69
CA GLY A 204 -34.86 8.53 -14.33
C GLY A 204 -35.65 7.20 -14.25
N SER A 205 -35.76 6.47 -15.36
CA SER A 205 -36.51 5.23 -15.44
C SER A 205 -35.71 3.93 -15.18
N THR A 206 -34.41 4.05 -14.98
CA THR A 206 -33.50 2.90 -14.84
C THR A 206 -32.60 3.00 -13.63
N VAL A 207 -32.26 1.83 -13.05
CA VAL A 207 -31.25 1.71 -11.99
C VAL A 207 -29.96 1.22 -12.64
N LEU A 208 -28.87 2.00 -12.47
CA LEU A 208 -27.56 1.68 -13.00
C LEU A 208 -26.63 1.23 -11.88
N ASN A 209 -26.14 0.00 -11.96
CA ASN A 209 -25.07 -0.50 -11.10
C ASN A 209 -23.74 -0.13 -11.74
N LEU A 210 -22.94 0.69 -11.05
CA LEU A 210 -21.77 1.33 -11.65
C LEU A 210 -20.47 0.62 -11.32
N ILE A 211 -20.46 -0.19 -10.26
CA ILE A 211 -19.27 -0.94 -9.84
C ILE A 211 -19.64 -2.37 -9.42
N THR A 212 -18.66 -3.25 -9.47
CA THR A 212 -18.73 -4.59 -8.87
C THR A 212 -18.63 -4.52 -7.34
N TYR A 213 -18.75 -5.64 -6.64
CA TYR A 213 -18.69 -5.65 -5.18
C TYR A 213 -17.36 -5.09 -4.67
N MET A 214 -17.43 -4.01 -3.91
CA MET A 214 -16.28 -3.20 -3.49
C MET A 214 -15.40 -3.87 -2.41
N ARG A 215 -15.90 -4.88 -1.69
CA ARG A 215 -15.10 -5.60 -0.69
C ARG A 215 -14.39 -6.76 -1.35
N THR A 216 -13.25 -6.48 -1.93
CA THR A 216 -12.43 -7.46 -2.65
C THR A 216 -10.94 -7.15 -2.45
N ASP A 217 -10.14 -8.20 -2.39
CA ASP A 217 -8.68 -8.13 -2.44
C ASP A 217 -8.16 -8.60 -3.82
N SER A 218 -9.07 -8.97 -4.73
CA SER A 218 -8.76 -9.38 -6.10
C SER A 218 -8.78 -8.19 -7.05
N THR A 219 -7.87 -8.21 -8.01
CA THR A 219 -7.79 -7.27 -9.14
C THR A 219 -8.27 -7.90 -10.46
N PHE A 220 -8.85 -9.12 -10.38
CA PHE A 220 -9.37 -9.87 -11.51
C PHE A 220 -10.88 -9.89 -11.49
#